data_619b87152b06ad5bf32c199cec04721e
#
_entry.id   619b87152b06ad5bf32c199cec04721e
#
_cell.length_a   1.000
_cell.length_b   1.000
_cell.length_c   1.000
_cell.angle_alpha   90.00
_cell.angle_beta   90.00
_cell.angle_gamma   90.00
#
_symmetry.space_group_name_H-M   'P 1'
#
loop_
_entity.id
_entity.type
_entity.pdbx_description
1 polymer ?
#
loop_
_entity_poly.entity_id
_entity_poly.type
_entity_poly.pdbx_seq_one_letter_code
_entity_poly.pdbx_strand_id
1 'polypeptide(L)'
;FDVEVWDLREEFNDWTNPPEYDIYLMTACSAQIDEMKDLHKVIKKKYGDKAYTIIGGPHVTWLPEDCVDDFDCVVQDEAEGIITKICTEKPTGVHKAIRITDLDTIPHPARHLMPAHRAVSEDLWGGYRYNSDGHQGGTLMTSRGCPFACSFCANMQQKTRFRSADNVIEEIELMMDKYNCRHFRFLDDNAIIDKKRFQVLAPKLHDLDIRFRGSISSVLVNPEYCELLYYAGCREVGIGFEAADD
;
A
#
# COMPACT_ATOMS: atom_id res chain seq x y z
N PHE A 1 -5.34 -13.29 16.83
CA PHE A 1 -3.94 -12.91 17.00
C PHE A 1 -3.87 -11.54 17.66
N ASP A 2 -2.93 -11.37 18.57
CA ASP A 2 -2.51 -10.06 19.04
C ASP A 2 -1.43 -9.56 18.08
N VAL A 3 -1.55 -8.32 17.57
CA VAL A 3 -0.72 -7.80 16.49
C VAL A 3 -0.13 -6.46 16.89
N GLU A 4 1.17 -6.34 16.72
CA GLU A 4 1.92 -5.10 16.88
C GLU A 4 2.63 -4.75 15.57
N VAL A 5 2.69 -3.46 15.23
CA VAL A 5 3.48 -2.96 14.10
C VAL A 5 4.78 -2.38 14.62
N TRP A 6 5.89 -2.95 14.17
CA TRP A 6 7.23 -2.51 14.54
C TRP A 6 7.90 -1.82 13.37
N ASP A 7 7.83 -0.49 13.35
CA ASP A 7 8.42 0.31 12.28
C ASP A 7 9.92 0.52 12.54
N LEU A 8 10.75 -0.09 11.71
CA LEU A 8 12.21 -0.03 11.82
C LEU A 8 12.81 1.35 11.49
N ARG A 9 12.00 2.29 11.01
CA ARG A 9 12.42 3.69 10.80
C ARG A 9 12.34 4.53 12.06
N GLU A 10 11.73 3.99 13.12
CA GLU A 10 11.68 4.65 14.43
C GLU A 10 13.01 4.46 15.17
N GLU A 11 13.62 5.55 15.65
CA GLU A 11 14.93 5.53 16.33
C GLU A 11 14.97 4.66 17.59
N PHE A 12 13.81 4.45 18.23
CA PHE A 12 13.70 3.59 19.41
C PHE A 12 13.55 2.09 19.08
N ASN A 13 13.36 1.74 17.82
CA ASN A 13 13.25 0.36 17.37
C ASN A 13 14.63 -0.19 16.98
N ASP A 14 15.28 -0.84 17.93
CA ASP A 14 16.59 -1.46 17.71
C ASP A 14 16.43 -2.79 16.99
N TRP A 15 16.62 -2.79 15.66
CA TRP A 15 16.53 -3.99 14.83
C TRP A 15 17.55 -5.08 15.20
N THR A 16 18.65 -4.73 15.93
CA THR A 16 19.66 -5.68 16.43
C THR A 16 19.16 -6.41 17.68
N ASN A 17 18.10 -5.91 18.30
CA ASN A 17 17.50 -6.49 19.49
C ASN A 17 15.96 -6.54 19.40
N PRO A 18 15.39 -7.25 18.42
CA PRO A 18 13.94 -7.33 18.23
C PRO A 18 13.25 -7.89 19.47
N PRO A 19 12.01 -7.44 19.78
CA PRO A 19 11.18 -8.01 20.84
C PRO A 19 10.82 -9.47 20.53
N GLU A 20 10.38 -10.23 21.55
CA GLU A 20 9.99 -11.64 21.39
C GLU A 20 8.55 -11.75 20.90
N TYR A 21 8.38 -12.40 19.74
CA TYR A 21 7.08 -12.75 19.16
C TYR A 21 7.10 -14.19 18.66
N ASP A 22 5.92 -14.80 18.61
CA ASP A 22 5.75 -16.13 18.02
C ASP A 22 5.86 -16.12 16.49
N ILE A 23 5.48 -14.98 15.87
CA ILE A 23 5.43 -14.82 14.41
C ILE A 23 5.92 -13.42 14.04
N TYR A 24 6.82 -13.37 13.06
CA TYR A 24 7.30 -12.13 12.46
C TYR A 24 6.86 -12.06 11.00
N LEU A 25 6.04 -11.06 10.68
CA LEU A 25 5.60 -10.76 9.32
C LEU A 25 6.48 -9.64 8.77
N MET A 26 7.20 -9.92 7.69
CA MET A 26 8.09 -8.97 7.05
C MET A 26 7.66 -8.70 5.61
N THR A 27 7.94 -7.51 5.11
CA THR A 27 7.69 -7.14 3.72
C THR A 27 8.86 -6.35 3.18
N ALA A 28 9.22 -6.60 1.92
CA ALA A 28 10.34 -5.91 1.29
C ALA A 28 10.10 -5.65 -0.21
N CYS A 29 10.61 -4.51 -0.69
CA CYS A 29 10.98 -4.34 -2.09
C CYS A 29 12.44 -4.79 -2.29
N SER A 30 12.91 -4.88 -3.56
CA SER A 30 14.25 -5.40 -3.85
C SER A 30 15.39 -4.61 -3.19
N ALA A 31 15.20 -3.32 -2.96
CA ALA A 31 16.21 -2.49 -2.26
C ALA A 31 16.32 -2.78 -0.75
N GLN A 32 15.35 -3.50 -0.17
CA GLN A 32 15.24 -3.73 1.28
C GLN A 32 15.42 -5.21 1.66
N ILE A 33 15.55 -6.10 0.69
CA ILE A 33 15.50 -7.54 0.96
C ILE A 33 16.69 -8.02 1.81
N ASP A 34 17.89 -7.47 1.59
CA ASP A 34 19.07 -7.83 2.36
C ASP A 34 18.94 -7.43 3.84
N GLU A 35 18.35 -6.26 4.12
CA GLU A 35 18.04 -5.82 5.47
C GLU A 35 17.05 -6.78 6.17
N MET A 36 16.04 -7.27 5.44
CA MET A 36 15.09 -8.25 5.99
C MET A 36 15.72 -9.60 6.25
N LYS A 37 16.66 -10.04 5.38
CA LYS A 37 17.45 -11.26 5.61
C LYS A 37 18.35 -11.13 6.84
N ASP A 38 18.97 -9.97 7.04
CA ASP A 38 19.79 -9.72 8.22
C ASP A 38 18.94 -9.66 9.50
N LEU A 39 17.78 -9.02 9.46
CA LEU A 39 16.82 -9.05 10.57
C LEU A 39 16.37 -10.47 10.90
N HIS A 40 16.06 -11.30 9.89
CA HIS A 40 15.73 -12.71 10.08
C HIS A 40 16.85 -13.46 10.84
N LYS A 41 18.12 -13.28 10.43
CA LYS A 41 19.29 -13.89 11.12
C LYS A 41 19.37 -13.47 12.58
N VAL A 42 19.13 -12.18 12.89
CA VAL A 42 19.10 -11.66 14.26
C VAL A 42 17.98 -12.32 15.06
N ILE A 43 16.77 -12.42 14.50
CA ILE A 43 15.60 -13.05 15.13
C ILE A 43 15.92 -14.53 15.42
N LYS A 44 16.38 -15.29 14.42
CA LYS A 44 16.70 -16.71 14.58
C LYS A 44 17.84 -16.96 15.56
N LYS A 45 18.87 -16.11 15.56
CA LYS A 45 19.96 -16.20 16.54
C LYS A 45 19.47 -16.01 17.98
N LYS A 46 18.49 -15.13 18.17
CA LYS A 46 17.99 -14.78 19.52
C LYS A 46 16.93 -15.75 20.02
N TYR A 47 16.01 -16.17 19.16
CA TYR A 47 14.81 -16.91 19.55
C TYR A 47 14.73 -18.34 18.99
N GLY A 48 15.58 -18.68 18.01
CA GLY A 48 15.61 -20.02 17.39
C GLY A 48 14.28 -20.39 16.76
N ASP A 49 13.90 -21.65 16.93
CA ASP A 49 12.67 -22.22 16.35
C ASP A 49 11.37 -21.72 17.00
N LYS A 50 11.46 -20.97 18.09
CA LYS A 50 10.28 -20.32 18.70
C LYS A 50 9.72 -19.21 17.81
N ALA A 51 10.59 -18.53 17.06
CA ALA A 51 10.23 -17.46 16.17
C ALA A 51 9.94 -17.99 14.76
N TYR A 52 8.71 -17.88 14.32
CA TYR A 52 8.33 -18.22 12.95
C TYR A 52 8.34 -16.96 12.08
N THR A 53 9.09 -16.99 10.98
CA THR A 53 9.33 -15.84 10.12
C THR A 53 8.64 -15.99 8.76
N ILE A 54 7.92 -14.96 8.36
CA ILE A 54 7.19 -14.90 7.09
C ILE A 54 7.68 -13.67 6.32
N ILE A 55 8.05 -13.85 5.06
CA ILE A 55 8.39 -12.75 4.16
C ILE A 55 7.38 -12.66 3.00
N GLY A 56 6.97 -11.46 2.65
CA GLY A 56 6.14 -11.15 1.51
C GLY A 56 6.56 -9.85 0.83
N GLY A 57 5.70 -9.31 0.00
CA GLY A 57 5.90 -8.02 -0.66
C GLY A 57 6.38 -8.11 -2.10
N PRO A 58 6.68 -6.95 -2.72
CA PRO A 58 6.97 -6.87 -4.16
C PRO A 58 8.17 -7.70 -4.61
N HIS A 59 9.27 -7.71 -3.86
CA HIS A 59 10.44 -8.54 -4.21
C HIS A 59 10.07 -10.02 -4.29
N VAL A 60 9.46 -10.52 -3.23
CA VAL A 60 9.10 -11.94 -3.07
C VAL A 60 8.05 -12.38 -4.10
N THR A 61 7.19 -11.48 -4.52
CA THR A 61 6.20 -11.78 -5.57
C THR A 61 6.86 -12.17 -6.89
N TRP A 62 7.99 -11.56 -7.21
CA TRP A 62 8.71 -11.80 -8.46
C TRP A 62 9.91 -12.76 -8.35
N LEU A 63 10.55 -12.80 -7.19
CA LEU A 63 11.78 -13.55 -6.94
C LEU A 63 11.66 -14.35 -5.61
N PRO A 64 10.69 -15.27 -5.48
CA PRO A 64 10.51 -16.03 -4.23
C PRO A 64 11.67 -16.94 -3.91
N GLU A 65 12.39 -17.44 -4.92
CA GLU A 65 13.57 -18.29 -4.80
C GLU A 65 14.72 -17.59 -4.07
N ASP A 66 14.80 -16.26 -4.12
CA ASP A 66 15.83 -15.51 -3.39
C ASP A 66 15.62 -15.52 -1.87
N CYS A 67 14.45 -15.98 -1.41
CA CYS A 67 14.05 -15.92 -0.01
C CYS A 67 13.73 -17.29 0.62
N VAL A 68 13.55 -18.35 -0.18
CA VAL A 68 13.03 -19.63 0.30
C VAL A 68 13.95 -20.33 1.28
N ASP A 69 15.26 -20.11 1.17
CA ASP A 69 16.27 -20.70 2.06
C ASP A 69 16.55 -19.86 3.32
N ASP A 70 16.12 -18.60 3.31
CA ASP A 70 16.33 -17.69 4.44
C ASP A 70 15.16 -17.66 5.43
N PHE A 71 13.89 -17.72 4.95
CA PHE A 71 12.71 -17.54 5.79
C PHE A 71 11.93 -18.86 5.96
N ASP A 72 11.22 -19.00 7.08
CA ASP A 72 10.39 -20.19 7.29
C ASP A 72 9.26 -20.29 6.27
N CYS A 73 8.68 -19.14 5.89
CA CYS A 73 7.60 -19.08 4.92
C CYS A 73 7.73 -17.87 3.99
N VAL A 74 7.48 -18.09 2.72
CA VAL A 74 7.55 -17.09 1.64
C VAL A 74 6.17 -16.96 1.01
N VAL A 75 5.58 -15.73 1.04
CA VAL A 75 4.23 -15.49 0.54
C VAL A 75 4.29 -14.63 -0.72
N GLN A 76 3.94 -15.23 -1.86
CA GLN A 76 3.83 -14.53 -3.14
C GLN A 76 2.44 -13.90 -3.31
N ASP A 77 2.39 -12.79 -4.01
CA ASP A 77 1.17 -12.01 -4.30
C ASP A 77 0.53 -11.41 -3.01
N GLU A 78 -0.78 -11.18 -3.03
CA GLU A 78 -1.52 -10.49 -1.98
C GLU A 78 -1.87 -11.43 -0.83
N ALA A 79 -1.24 -11.24 0.32
CA ALA A 79 -1.32 -12.17 1.45
C ALA A 79 -2.69 -12.23 2.15
N GLU A 80 -3.57 -11.24 1.96
CA GLU A 80 -4.82 -11.09 2.71
C GLU A 80 -5.70 -12.37 2.68
N GLY A 81 -5.69 -13.09 1.56
CA GLY A 81 -6.50 -14.31 1.41
C GLY A 81 -5.97 -15.54 2.14
N ILE A 82 -4.70 -15.55 2.55
CA ILE A 82 -4.05 -16.75 3.13
C ILE A 82 -3.30 -16.52 4.43
N ILE A 83 -3.04 -15.28 4.81
CA ILE A 83 -2.13 -14.97 5.93
C ILE A 83 -2.62 -15.55 7.26
N THR A 84 -3.92 -15.51 7.54
CA THR A 84 -4.48 -16.10 8.75
C THR A 84 -4.22 -17.61 8.84
N LYS A 85 -4.38 -18.32 7.71
CA LYS A 85 -4.09 -19.75 7.62
C LYS A 85 -2.61 -20.03 7.84
N ILE A 86 -1.74 -19.27 7.19
CA ILE A 86 -0.28 -19.39 7.34
C ILE A 86 0.15 -19.17 8.80
N CYS A 87 -0.35 -18.13 9.45
CA CYS A 87 -0.04 -17.87 10.86
C CYS A 87 -0.55 -18.98 11.79
N THR A 88 -1.65 -19.64 11.45
CA THR A 88 -2.22 -20.73 12.27
C THR A 88 -1.48 -22.04 12.07
N GLU A 89 -1.21 -22.42 10.81
CA GLU A 89 -0.65 -23.71 10.44
C GLU A 89 0.90 -23.73 10.42
N LYS A 90 1.52 -22.54 10.32
CA LYS A 90 2.98 -22.36 10.22
C LYS A 90 3.65 -23.26 9.17
N PRO A 91 3.18 -23.28 7.91
CA PRO A 91 3.77 -24.10 6.86
C PRO A 91 5.13 -23.52 6.42
N THR A 92 6.03 -24.35 5.90
CA THR A 92 7.31 -23.89 5.35
C THR A 92 7.28 -23.75 3.83
N GLY A 93 8.25 -22.99 3.29
CA GLY A 93 8.45 -22.84 1.84
C GLY A 93 7.57 -21.76 1.20
N VAL A 94 7.40 -21.88 -0.12
CA VAL A 94 6.71 -20.86 -0.93
C VAL A 94 5.21 -21.13 -1.01
N HIS A 95 4.41 -20.12 -0.68
CA HIS A 95 2.94 -20.16 -0.74
C HIS A 95 2.43 -19.01 -1.62
N LYS A 96 1.76 -19.36 -2.70
CA LYS A 96 1.17 -18.38 -3.60
C LYS A 96 -0.26 -18.07 -3.19
N ALA A 97 -0.52 -16.79 -2.91
CA ALA A 97 -1.85 -16.32 -2.59
C ALA A 97 -2.75 -16.21 -3.85
N ILE A 98 -4.04 -16.44 -3.65
CA ILE A 98 -5.06 -16.15 -4.67
C ILE A 98 -5.49 -14.69 -4.48
N ARG A 99 -5.37 -13.90 -5.53
CA ARG A 99 -5.76 -12.49 -5.50
C ARG A 99 -7.25 -12.34 -5.24
N ILE A 100 -7.59 -11.54 -4.24
CA ILE A 100 -8.97 -11.22 -3.91
C ILE A 100 -9.55 -10.36 -5.04
N THR A 101 -10.66 -10.79 -5.63
CA THR A 101 -11.31 -10.08 -6.75
C THR A 101 -12.19 -8.93 -6.26
N ASP A 102 -12.89 -9.12 -5.16
CA ASP A 102 -13.70 -8.12 -4.50
C ASP A 102 -12.90 -7.43 -3.39
N LEU A 103 -12.37 -6.24 -3.70
CA LEU A 103 -11.53 -5.49 -2.77
C LEU A 103 -12.30 -4.92 -1.57
N ASP A 104 -13.62 -4.82 -1.64
CA ASP A 104 -14.44 -4.34 -0.52
C ASP A 104 -14.51 -5.35 0.63
N THR A 105 -14.15 -6.61 0.38
CA THR A 105 -14.03 -7.64 1.42
C THR A 105 -12.76 -7.50 2.27
N ILE A 106 -11.80 -6.71 1.82
CA ILE A 106 -10.56 -6.44 2.57
C ILE A 106 -10.85 -5.32 3.58
N PRO A 107 -10.59 -5.53 4.88
CA PRO A 107 -10.80 -4.49 5.87
C PRO A 107 -9.89 -3.28 5.63
N HIS A 108 -10.34 -2.10 6.03
CA HIS A 108 -9.52 -0.90 5.99
C HIS A 108 -8.24 -1.09 6.83
N PRO A 109 -7.12 -0.47 6.43
CA PRO A 109 -5.86 -0.60 7.16
C PRO A 109 -5.98 -0.23 8.64
N ALA A 110 -5.41 -1.06 9.51
CA ALA A 110 -5.42 -0.88 10.96
C ALA A 110 -4.43 0.23 11.40
N ARG A 111 -4.65 1.46 10.95
CA ARG A 111 -3.76 2.61 11.17
C ARG A 111 -3.52 2.93 12.64
N HIS A 112 -4.43 2.51 13.52
CA HIS A 112 -4.28 2.68 14.98
C HIS A 112 -3.13 1.84 15.58
N LEU A 113 -2.61 0.85 14.85
CA LEU A 113 -1.43 0.08 15.24
C LEU A 113 -0.12 0.78 14.91
N MET A 114 -0.17 1.85 14.12
CA MET A 114 1.02 2.64 13.75
C MET A 114 1.12 3.91 14.60
N PRO A 115 2.35 4.43 14.84
CA PRO A 115 2.53 5.77 15.37
C PRO A 115 1.75 6.80 14.54
N ALA A 116 1.12 7.77 15.19
CA ALA A 116 0.24 8.73 14.50
C ALA A 116 0.93 9.45 13.33
N HIS A 117 2.20 9.87 13.49
CA HIS A 117 2.98 10.53 12.46
C HIS A 117 3.37 9.61 11.27
N ARG A 118 3.14 8.30 11.38
CA ARG A 118 3.29 7.32 10.28
C ARG A 118 1.96 6.96 9.64
N ALA A 119 0.88 7.00 10.42
CA ALA A 119 -0.47 6.75 9.92
C ALA A 119 -0.96 7.88 9.02
N VAL A 120 -0.57 9.11 9.34
CA VAL A 120 -0.89 10.34 8.61
C VAL A 120 0.32 11.28 8.61
N SER A 121 0.37 12.24 7.71
CA SER A 121 1.50 13.16 7.56
C SER A 121 1.02 14.56 7.22
N GLU A 122 1.65 15.56 7.79
CA GLU A 122 1.43 16.97 7.39
C GLU A 122 2.02 17.27 6.00
N ASP A 123 2.99 16.48 5.53
CA ASP A 123 3.72 16.72 4.28
C ASP A 123 3.47 15.62 3.21
N LEU A 124 2.21 15.43 2.82
CA LEU A 124 1.89 14.56 1.68
C LEU A 124 2.35 15.11 0.32
N TRP A 125 2.60 16.41 0.24
CA TRP A 125 2.84 17.14 -1.00
C TRP A 125 4.32 17.54 -1.20
N GLY A 126 5.24 17.04 -0.35
CA GLY A 126 6.67 17.37 -0.45
C GLY A 126 6.98 18.86 -0.22
N GLY A 127 6.33 19.46 0.77
CA GLY A 127 6.52 20.87 1.13
C GLY A 127 5.74 21.88 0.29
N TYR A 128 4.81 21.43 -0.55
CA TYR A 128 4.08 22.32 -1.44
C TYR A 128 2.69 22.71 -0.95
N ARG A 129 2.42 24.02 -0.97
CA ARG A 129 1.20 24.84 -1.10
C ARG A 129 -0.10 24.43 -0.37
N TYR A 130 -0.30 23.20 0.06
CA TYR A 130 -1.59 22.73 0.58
C TYR A 130 -1.54 22.28 2.04
N ASN A 131 -0.38 22.30 2.68
CA ASN A 131 -0.16 21.85 4.06
C ASN A 131 -0.36 22.97 5.11
N SER A 132 -0.76 24.18 4.70
CA SER A 132 -0.82 25.35 5.59
C SER A 132 -2.17 25.53 6.28
N ASP A 133 -3.11 24.61 6.11
CA ASP A 133 -4.46 24.71 6.66
C ASP A 133 -4.67 23.95 7.99
N GLY A 134 -3.61 23.33 8.52
CA GLY A 134 -3.66 22.60 9.80
C GLY A 134 -4.31 21.20 9.71
N HIS A 135 -4.57 20.69 8.51
CA HIS A 135 -5.10 19.35 8.30
C HIS A 135 -3.98 18.35 8.00
N GLN A 136 -4.24 17.08 8.37
CA GLN A 136 -3.35 15.97 8.07
C GLN A 136 -3.59 15.41 6.67
N GLY A 137 -2.57 14.76 6.14
CA GLY A 137 -2.65 13.99 4.92
C GLY A 137 -2.64 12.49 5.17
N GLY A 138 -3.47 11.76 4.41
CA GLY A 138 -3.57 10.31 4.47
C GLY A 138 -3.32 9.64 3.13
N THR A 139 -2.95 8.38 3.18
CA THR A 139 -2.78 7.55 1.98
C THR A 139 -3.85 6.48 1.90
N LEU A 140 -4.34 6.21 0.70
CA LEU A 140 -5.27 5.10 0.45
C LEU A 140 -5.09 4.55 -0.97
N MET A 141 -5.65 3.37 -1.20
CA MET A 141 -5.74 2.75 -2.52
C MET A 141 -7.21 2.57 -2.88
N THR A 142 -7.59 3.00 -4.07
CA THR A 142 -8.95 2.83 -4.58
C THR A 142 -9.07 1.66 -5.56
N SER A 143 -7.92 1.19 -6.06
CA SER A 143 -7.81 0.07 -7.00
C SER A 143 -6.47 -0.63 -6.85
N ARG A 144 -6.35 -1.84 -7.38
CA ARG A 144 -5.11 -2.61 -7.50
C ARG A 144 -4.95 -3.14 -8.92
N GLY A 145 -3.72 -3.03 -9.44
CA GLY A 145 -3.34 -3.48 -10.78
C GLY A 145 -3.50 -2.42 -11.85
N CYS A 146 -2.75 -2.59 -12.92
CA CYS A 146 -2.74 -1.71 -14.08
C CYS A 146 -2.80 -2.56 -15.36
N PRO A 147 -3.69 -2.25 -16.33
CA PRO A 147 -3.85 -3.03 -17.54
C PRO A 147 -2.81 -2.68 -18.61
N PHE A 148 -2.00 -1.65 -18.42
CA PHE A 148 -0.98 -1.25 -19.37
C PHE A 148 0.20 -2.21 -19.39
N ALA A 149 0.89 -2.29 -20.52
CA ALA A 149 1.99 -3.22 -20.79
C ALA A 149 3.34 -2.48 -20.91
N CYS A 150 3.62 -1.54 -20.02
CA CYS A 150 4.89 -0.82 -20.02
C CYS A 150 6.03 -1.82 -19.76
N SER A 151 6.99 -1.93 -20.69
CA SER A 151 8.03 -2.98 -20.70
C SER A 151 8.96 -2.98 -19.49
N PHE A 152 9.08 -1.85 -18.81
CA PHE A 152 9.90 -1.68 -17.60
C PHE A 152 9.11 -1.87 -16.29
N CYS A 153 7.79 -2.07 -16.35
CA CYS A 153 6.93 -2.09 -15.17
C CYS A 153 6.69 -3.50 -14.66
N ALA A 154 6.95 -3.74 -13.38
CA ALA A 154 6.67 -5.03 -12.74
C ALA A 154 5.16 -5.32 -12.63
N ASN A 155 4.31 -4.30 -12.61
CA ASN A 155 2.84 -4.44 -12.51
C ASN A 155 2.11 -4.45 -13.86
N MET A 156 2.82 -4.68 -14.97
CA MET A 156 2.21 -4.68 -16.31
C MET A 156 1.16 -5.79 -16.48
N GLN A 157 0.13 -5.49 -17.30
CA GLN A 157 -0.92 -6.42 -17.71
C GLN A 157 -1.70 -7.08 -16.57
N GLN A 158 -1.77 -6.44 -15.42
CA GLN A 158 -2.62 -6.92 -14.34
C GLN A 158 -4.06 -6.45 -14.54
N LYS A 159 -5.02 -7.37 -14.41
CA LYS A 159 -6.43 -7.01 -14.38
C LYS A 159 -6.67 -6.05 -13.21
N THR A 160 -7.11 -4.84 -13.52
CA THR A 160 -7.46 -3.87 -12.49
C THR A 160 -8.71 -4.32 -11.73
N ARG A 161 -8.64 -4.26 -10.41
CA ARG A 161 -9.74 -4.52 -9.48
C ARG A 161 -9.99 -3.24 -8.71
N PHE A 162 -11.25 -2.94 -8.46
CA PHE A 162 -11.66 -1.67 -7.86
C PHE A 162 -12.39 -1.92 -6.54
N ARG A 163 -12.19 -1.03 -5.60
CA ARG A 163 -13.10 -0.86 -4.47
C ARG A 163 -14.34 -0.10 -4.97
N SER A 164 -15.48 -0.34 -4.34
CA SER A 164 -16.67 0.47 -4.60
C SER A 164 -16.44 1.93 -4.18
N ALA A 165 -17.23 2.85 -4.73
CA ALA A 165 -17.16 4.24 -4.32
C ALA A 165 -17.51 4.39 -2.84
N ASP A 166 -18.51 3.66 -2.34
CA ASP A 166 -18.93 3.71 -0.94
C ASP A 166 -17.84 3.24 0.01
N ASN A 167 -17.16 2.13 -0.30
CA ASN A 167 -16.06 1.62 0.51
C ASN A 167 -14.86 2.60 0.55
N VAL A 168 -14.57 3.30 -0.54
CA VAL A 168 -13.52 4.34 -0.58
C VAL A 168 -13.92 5.54 0.28
N ILE A 169 -15.17 6.00 0.18
CA ILE A 169 -15.67 7.14 0.95
C ILE A 169 -15.66 6.82 2.45
N GLU A 170 -16.11 5.64 2.84
CA GLU A 170 -16.10 5.19 4.25
C GLU A 170 -14.70 5.26 4.85
N GLU A 171 -13.66 4.83 4.12
CA GLU A 171 -12.28 4.96 4.60
C GLU A 171 -11.83 6.42 4.72
N ILE A 172 -12.19 7.27 3.76
CA ILE A 172 -11.87 8.70 3.79
C ILE A 172 -12.54 9.37 4.99
N GLU A 173 -13.84 9.14 5.21
CA GLU A 173 -14.60 9.70 6.35
C GLU A 173 -14.00 9.24 7.69
N LEU A 174 -13.63 7.97 7.81
CA LEU A 174 -12.95 7.45 8.99
C LEU A 174 -11.62 8.16 9.24
N MET A 175 -10.86 8.47 8.18
CA MET A 175 -9.59 9.20 8.33
C MET A 175 -9.81 10.69 8.63
N MET A 176 -10.86 11.28 8.10
CA MET A 176 -11.26 12.66 8.43
C MET A 176 -11.63 12.77 9.92
N ASP A 177 -12.43 11.83 10.41
CA ASP A 177 -12.93 11.82 11.79
C ASP A 177 -11.81 11.54 12.81
N LYS A 178 -11.04 10.48 12.59
CA LYS A 178 -10.04 10.02 13.56
C LYS A 178 -8.70 10.77 13.52
N TYR A 179 -8.31 11.27 12.35
CA TYR A 179 -6.98 11.82 12.13
C TYR A 179 -6.97 13.24 11.57
N ASN A 180 -8.13 13.89 11.47
CA ASN A 180 -8.25 15.24 10.88
C ASN A 180 -7.68 15.35 9.45
N CYS A 181 -7.77 14.27 8.66
CA CYS A 181 -7.28 14.27 7.29
C CYS A 181 -8.20 15.04 6.36
N ARG A 182 -7.63 15.91 5.50
CA ARG A 182 -8.31 16.58 4.39
C ARG A 182 -7.52 16.46 3.08
N HIS A 183 -6.29 15.97 3.17
CA HIS A 183 -5.41 15.78 2.04
C HIS A 183 -5.15 14.28 1.85
N PHE A 184 -5.25 13.79 0.61
CA PHE A 184 -5.09 12.37 0.34
C PHE A 184 -4.14 12.10 -0.82
N ARG A 185 -3.32 11.06 -0.68
CA ARG A 185 -2.56 10.49 -1.77
C ARG A 185 -3.16 9.14 -2.14
N PHE A 186 -3.66 9.02 -3.37
CA PHE A 186 -4.10 7.75 -3.93
C PHE A 186 -2.87 7.01 -4.45
N LEU A 187 -2.61 5.85 -3.85
CA LEU A 187 -1.43 5.01 -4.12
C LEU A 187 -1.69 3.95 -5.20
N ASP A 188 -2.77 4.13 -5.94
CA ASP A 188 -3.11 3.24 -7.06
C ASP A 188 -2.01 3.24 -8.12
N ASP A 189 -1.76 2.12 -8.79
CA ASP A 189 -0.86 2.04 -9.95
C ASP A 189 -1.29 3.04 -11.04
N ASN A 190 -2.61 3.24 -11.17
CA ASN A 190 -3.22 4.26 -12.00
C ASN A 190 -4.56 4.67 -11.39
N ALA A 191 -4.58 5.75 -10.65
CA ALA A 191 -5.68 6.12 -9.76
C ALA A 191 -7.03 6.30 -10.47
N ILE A 192 -7.04 6.60 -11.78
CA ILE A 192 -8.25 7.06 -12.47
C ILE A 192 -8.36 6.40 -13.83
N ILE A 193 -8.14 5.10 -13.87
CA ILE A 193 -8.14 4.35 -15.13
C ILE A 193 -9.55 4.10 -15.68
N ASP A 194 -10.55 3.95 -14.80
CA ASP A 194 -11.94 3.74 -15.19
C ASP A 194 -12.74 5.03 -15.02
N LYS A 195 -12.96 5.73 -16.16
CA LYS A 195 -13.70 6.99 -16.18
C LYS A 195 -15.13 6.83 -15.68
N LYS A 196 -15.82 5.72 -15.98
CA LYS A 196 -17.22 5.50 -15.57
C LYS A 196 -17.31 5.35 -14.05
N ARG A 197 -16.40 4.56 -13.48
CA ARG A 197 -16.30 4.42 -12.02
C ARG A 197 -15.97 5.76 -11.37
N PHE A 198 -15.03 6.51 -11.94
CA PHE A 198 -14.63 7.80 -11.39
C PHE A 198 -15.75 8.84 -11.46
N GLN A 199 -16.61 8.80 -12.49
CA GLN A 199 -17.82 9.65 -12.55
C GLN A 199 -18.79 9.38 -11.39
N VAL A 200 -18.82 8.18 -10.82
CA VAL A 200 -19.61 7.86 -9.62
C VAL A 200 -18.91 8.34 -8.34
N LEU A 201 -17.59 8.22 -8.28
CA LEU A 201 -16.79 8.58 -7.12
C LEU A 201 -16.62 10.13 -6.99
N ALA A 202 -16.45 10.82 -8.12
CA ALA A 202 -16.13 12.26 -8.15
C ALA A 202 -17.10 13.15 -7.38
N PRO A 203 -18.43 13.05 -7.51
CA PRO A 203 -19.36 13.88 -6.73
C PRO A 203 -19.26 13.59 -5.22
N LYS A 204 -19.04 12.33 -4.82
CA LYS A 204 -18.89 11.96 -3.41
C LYS A 204 -17.60 12.58 -2.81
N LEU A 205 -16.50 12.58 -3.56
CA LEU A 205 -15.25 13.23 -3.15
C LEU A 205 -15.42 14.75 -3.07
N HIS A 206 -16.16 15.35 -4.02
CA HIS A 206 -16.47 16.77 -4.02
C HIS A 206 -17.23 17.20 -2.76
N ASP A 207 -18.24 16.44 -2.38
CA ASP A 207 -19.08 16.70 -1.21
C ASP A 207 -18.31 16.66 0.12
N LEU A 208 -17.22 15.89 0.17
CA LEU A 208 -16.33 15.82 1.33
C LEU A 208 -15.36 17.00 1.44
N ASP A 209 -15.27 17.86 0.43
CA ASP A 209 -14.33 18.99 0.36
C ASP A 209 -12.88 18.60 0.69
N ILE A 210 -12.45 17.47 0.16
CA ILE A 210 -11.07 16.98 0.31
C ILE A 210 -10.20 17.42 -0.87
N ARG A 211 -8.89 17.32 -0.67
CA ARG A 211 -7.91 17.46 -1.74
C ARG A 211 -7.13 16.17 -1.90
N PHE A 212 -6.87 15.77 -3.14
CA PHE A 212 -6.08 14.59 -3.38
C PHE A 212 -5.11 14.74 -4.55
N ARG A 213 -4.13 13.83 -4.55
CA ARG A 213 -3.20 13.58 -5.65
C ARG A 213 -3.18 12.09 -6.00
N GLY A 214 -2.80 11.77 -7.22
CA GLY A 214 -2.63 10.38 -7.66
C GLY A 214 -1.85 10.28 -8.96
N SER A 215 -1.45 9.07 -9.33
CA SER A 215 -0.78 8.81 -10.60
C SER A 215 -1.81 8.52 -11.69
N ILE A 216 -1.59 9.06 -12.87
CA ILE A 216 -2.44 8.87 -14.05
C ILE A 216 -1.58 8.63 -15.29
N SER A 217 -2.02 7.73 -16.16
CA SER A 217 -1.38 7.57 -17.46
C SER A 217 -1.68 8.74 -18.39
N SER A 218 -0.67 9.23 -19.11
CA SER A 218 -0.80 10.34 -20.05
C SER A 218 -1.88 10.13 -21.12
N VAL A 219 -2.14 8.90 -21.53
CA VAL A 219 -3.17 8.56 -22.52
C VAL A 219 -4.61 8.84 -22.07
N LEU A 220 -4.82 9.01 -20.75
CA LEU A 220 -6.12 9.34 -20.20
C LEU A 220 -6.36 10.85 -20.08
N VAL A 221 -5.32 11.65 -20.23
CA VAL A 221 -5.39 13.10 -20.04
C VAL A 221 -6.12 13.76 -21.21
N ASN A 222 -7.24 14.39 -20.92
CA ASN A 222 -7.98 15.25 -21.86
C ASN A 222 -8.73 16.33 -21.05
N PRO A 223 -9.19 17.41 -21.69
CA PRO A 223 -9.84 18.54 -20.98
C PRO A 223 -11.01 18.11 -20.09
N GLU A 224 -11.94 17.32 -20.62
CA GLU A 224 -13.11 16.84 -19.87
C GLU A 224 -12.70 16.05 -18.62
N TYR A 225 -11.67 15.23 -18.73
CA TYR A 225 -11.19 14.44 -17.60
C TYR A 225 -10.46 15.30 -16.57
N CYS A 226 -9.71 16.31 -17.00
CA CYS A 226 -9.08 17.27 -16.09
C CYS A 226 -10.12 18.10 -15.31
N GLU A 227 -11.21 18.50 -15.96
CA GLU A 227 -12.32 19.17 -15.31
C GLU A 227 -12.99 18.29 -14.25
N LEU A 228 -13.25 17.02 -14.57
CA LEU A 228 -13.82 16.05 -13.63
C LEU A 228 -12.90 15.82 -12.43
N LEU A 229 -11.59 15.68 -12.66
CA LEU A 229 -10.58 15.55 -11.61
C LEU A 229 -10.56 16.76 -10.68
N TYR A 230 -10.53 17.96 -11.27
CA TYR A 230 -10.52 19.20 -10.51
C TYR A 230 -11.80 19.38 -9.67
N TYR A 231 -12.95 19.07 -10.28
CA TYR A 231 -14.25 19.04 -9.58
C TYR A 231 -14.22 18.10 -8.37
N ALA A 232 -13.68 16.90 -8.53
CA ALA A 232 -13.58 15.91 -7.46
C ALA A 232 -12.60 16.27 -6.32
N GLY A 233 -11.84 17.37 -6.44
CA GLY A 233 -10.86 17.79 -5.44
C GLY A 233 -9.40 17.41 -5.78
N CYS A 234 -9.12 16.86 -6.98
CA CYS A 234 -7.75 16.61 -7.41
C CYS A 234 -7.00 17.93 -7.60
N ARG A 235 -5.78 18.02 -7.06
CA ARG A 235 -4.94 19.22 -7.17
C ARG A 235 -3.57 18.96 -7.77
N GLU A 236 -3.18 17.70 -7.83
CA GLU A 236 -1.94 17.28 -8.43
C GLU A 236 -2.08 15.88 -9.06
N VAL A 237 -1.49 15.70 -10.23
CA VAL A 237 -1.35 14.39 -10.87
C VAL A 237 0.09 14.10 -11.15
N GLY A 238 0.53 12.86 -10.82
CA GLY A 238 1.80 12.33 -11.27
C GLY A 238 1.62 11.65 -12.63
N ILE A 239 2.39 12.07 -13.63
CA ILE A 239 2.39 11.47 -14.96
C ILE A 239 3.79 10.94 -15.25
N GLY A 240 3.90 9.66 -15.59
CA GLY A 240 5.13 9.09 -16.12
C GLY A 240 5.44 9.68 -17.49
N PHE A 241 6.59 10.35 -17.61
CA PHE A 241 7.11 10.91 -18.85
C PHE A 241 8.39 10.15 -19.19
N GLU A 242 8.22 8.98 -19.81
CA GLU A 242 9.26 7.95 -19.88
C GLU A 242 10.30 8.22 -20.97
N ALA A 243 9.95 9.02 -22.00
CA ALA A 243 10.83 9.40 -23.09
C ALA A 243 10.51 10.81 -23.57
N ALA A 244 11.54 11.50 -24.06
CA ALA A 244 11.44 12.83 -24.66
C ALA A 244 11.54 12.80 -26.21
N ASP A 245 11.45 11.60 -26.80
CA ASP A 245 11.58 11.39 -28.25
C ASP A 245 10.33 10.70 -28.77
N ASP A 246 10.02 10.92 -30.07
CA ASP A 246 8.84 10.41 -30.80
C ASP A 246 8.94 8.89 -31.12
#